data_143a26f650996eb8a1c3f5172e013c11
#
_entry.id   143a26f650996eb8a1c3f5172e013c11
#
_cell.length_a   1.000
_cell.length_b   1.000
_cell.length_c   1.000
_cell.angle_alpha   90.00
_cell.angle_beta   90.00
_cell.angle_gamma   90.00
#
_symmetry.space_group_name_H-M   'P 1'
#
loop_
_entity.id
_entity.type
_entity.pdbx_description
1 polymer ?
#
loop_
_entity_poly.entity_id
_entity_poly.type
_entity_poly.pdbx_seq_one_letter_code
_entity_poly.pdbx_strand_id
1 'polypeptide(L)'
;DTSGNTAEDTSGSGSGDLSGNSGKISIVASIASQTRAPQLGSDGSGSFQKGDKMTLCVTGGAAPVVTDYAYELDFLQWPDFGLSEEVSQVTFSACYPTQKVEKDGTFEFNSFKAPYGDLLIATAQPVEVGTSETVALTFCHALHRLNLEFVPGNGYTEEDLTLLSCTFSAKTTCV
;
A
#
# COMPACT_ATOMS: atom_id res chain seq x y z
N ASP A 1 30.24 -68.37 -30.25
CA ASP A 1 29.74 -67.11 -30.81
C ASP A 1 29.02 -66.38 -29.72
N THR A 2 29.75 -65.46 -29.17
CA THR A 2 29.36 -64.74 -27.98
C THR A 2 29.32 -63.29 -28.30
N SER A 3 28.16 -62.71 -28.29
CA SER A 3 27.99 -61.25 -28.37
C SER A 3 27.64 -60.67 -27.00
N GLY A 4 28.58 -59.96 -26.42
CA GLY A 4 28.34 -59.14 -25.26
C GLY A 4 27.65 -57.88 -25.65
N ASN A 5 26.60 -57.50 -24.94
CA ASN A 5 25.93 -56.21 -25.06
C ASN A 5 26.16 -55.46 -23.78
N THR A 6 26.98 -54.43 -23.87
CA THR A 6 27.22 -53.46 -22.80
C THR A 6 26.15 -52.36 -22.92
N ALA A 7 25.28 -52.29 -21.94
CA ALA A 7 24.35 -51.19 -21.82
C ALA A 7 25.08 -49.99 -21.19
N GLU A 8 25.19 -48.90 -21.91
CA GLU A 8 25.60 -47.59 -21.37
C GLU A 8 24.41 -46.94 -20.69
N ASP A 9 24.56 -46.73 -19.40
CA ASP A 9 23.66 -45.95 -18.57
C ASP A 9 23.95 -44.46 -18.81
N THR A 10 23.11 -43.83 -19.60
CA THR A 10 23.09 -42.36 -19.77
C THR A 10 22.18 -41.76 -18.73
N SER A 11 22.74 -41.44 -17.57
CA SER A 11 22.11 -40.55 -16.60
C SER A 11 21.92 -39.15 -17.21
N GLY A 12 20.76 -38.98 -17.79
CA GLY A 12 20.26 -37.64 -18.17
C GLY A 12 20.01 -36.80 -16.95
N SER A 13 20.98 -35.93 -16.64
CA SER A 13 20.77 -34.84 -15.72
C SER A 13 19.73 -33.91 -16.32
N GLY A 14 18.49 -34.08 -15.94
CA GLY A 14 17.41 -33.15 -16.21
C GLY A 14 17.68 -31.83 -15.46
N SER A 15 18.36 -30.92 -16.13
CA SER A 15 18.38 -29.52 -15.70
C SER A 15 16.95 -29.01 -15.79
N GLY A 16 16.26 -29.06 -14.67
CA GLY A 16 14.96 -28.42 -14.54
C GLY A 16 15.10 -26.96 -14.85
N ASP A 17 14.47 -26.55 -15.92
CA ASP A 17 14.32 -25.18 -16.32
C ASP A 17 13.51 -24.43 -15.23
N LEU A 18 14.21 -23.76 -14.32
CA LEU A 18 13.63 -22.86 -13.31
C LEU A 18 13.33 -21.48 -13.93
N SER A 19 13.12 -21.41 -15.23
CA SER A 19 12.80 -20.20 -15.96
C SER A 19 11.29 -20.00 -16.08
N GLY A 20 10.63 -19.64 -15.00
CA GLY A 20 9.21 -19.36 -15.11
C GLY A 20 8.57 -18.74 -13.88
N ASN A 21 8.82 -17.49 -13.64
CA ASN A 21 8.15 -16.59 -12.69
C ASN A 21 8.97 -16.08 -11.50
N SER A 22 10.27 -16.28 -11.48
CA SER A 22 11.14 -15.84 -10.40
C SER A 22 11.42 -14.34 -10.51
N GLY A 23 10.55 -13.52 -9.95
CA GLY A 23 10.86 -12.10 -9.84
C GLY A 23 9.67 -11.16 -9.73
N LYS A 24 8.51 -11.54 -10.25
CA LYS A 24 7.33 -10.66 -10.24
C LYS A 24 6.68 -10.62 -8.87
N ILE A 25 6.42 -9.41 -8.38
CA ILE A 25 5.68 -9.17 -7.16
C ILE A 25 4.26 -8.75 -7.53
N SER A 26 3.28 -9.48 -7.00
CA SER A 26 1.86 -9.13 -7.14
C SER A 26 1.41 -8.37 -5.90
N ILE A 27 0.79 -7.22 -6.09
CA ILE A 27 0.24 -6.41 -4.99
C ILE A 27 -1.28 -6.39 -5.10
N VAL A 28 -1.94 -6.67 -3.97
CA VAL A 28 -3.38 -6.43 -3.79
C VAL A 28 -3.56 -5.38 -2.71
N ALA A 29 -4.24 -4.30 -3.06
CA ALA A 29 -4.53 -3.20 -2.16
C ALA A 29 -6.02 -3.19 -1.80
N SER A 30 -6.32 -3.06 -0.51
CA SER A 30 -7.66 -2.92 0.03
C SER A 30 -7.71 -1.78 1.04
N ILE A 31 -8.90 -1.22 1.26
CA ILE A 31 -9.12 -0.20 2.29
C ILE A 31 -9.92 -0.85 3.41
N ALA A 32 -9.42 -0.75 4.64
CA ALA A 32 -10.11 -1.29 5.80
C ALA A 32 -11.41 -0.52 6.03
N SER A 33 -12.53 -1.24 6.06
CA SER A 33 -13.82 -0.68 6.48
C SER A 33 -13.73 -0.24 7.94
N GLN A 34 -13.95 1.02 8.22
CA GLN A 34 -14.12 1.49 9.60
C GLN A 34 -15.51 1.09 10.09
N THR A 35 -15.60 0.01 10.85
CA THR A 35 -16.86 -0.57 11.34
C THR A 35 -17.50 0.18 12.51
N ARG A 36 -17.21 1.47 12.73
CA ARG A 36 -17.73 2.24 13.87
C ARG A 36 -18.20 3.66 13.54
N ALA A 37 -18.84 3.87 12.42
CA ALA A 37 -19.65 5.07 12.22
C ALA A 37 -20.99 4.69 11.59
N PRO A 38 -22.10 5.36 11.95
CA PRO A 38 -23.35 5.17 11.23
C PRO A 38 -23.09 5.45 9.75
N GLN A 39 -23.74 4.68 8.89
CA GLN A 39 -23.59 4.75 7.44
C GLN A 39 -23.77 6.19 6.95
N LEU A 40 -22.68 6.84 6.67
CA LEU A 40 -22.65 8.09 5.95
C LEU A 40 -22.24 7.73 4.52
N GLY A 41 -23.21 7.56 3.65
CA GLY A 41 -22.97 7.31 2.23
C GLY A 41 -22.17 8.47 1.63
N SER A 42 -21.04 8.17 1.04
CA SER A 42 -19.95 8.99 0.49
C SER A 42 -18.67 9.01 1.34
N ASP A 43 -18.36 8.00 1.98
CA ASP A 43 -17.64 7.83 3.23
C ASP A 43 -16.31 7.12 3.11
N GLY A 44 -15.55 7.34 2.09
CA GLY A 44 -14.20 6.75 2.04
C GLY A 44 -14.17 5.20 2.00
N SER A 45 -15.32 4.52 1.94
CA SER A 45 -15.39 3.13 1.52
C SER A 45 -15.18 3.08 0.02
N GLY A 46 -13.98 2.72 -0.39
CA GLY A 46 -13.61 2.64 -1.79
C GLY A 46 -12.71 1.44 -2.02
N SER A 47 -12.53 1.12 -3.27
CA SER A 47 -11.50 0.22 -3.74
C SER A 47 -10.53 0.99 -4.62
N PHE A 48 -9.26 0.61 -4.56
CA PHE A 48 -8.28 1.13 -5.50
C PHE A 48 -8.69 0.78 -6.93
N GLN A 49 -8.56 1.75 -7.80
CA GLN A 49 -8.83 1.59 -9.22
C GLN A 49 -7.51 1.43 -9.96
N LYS A 50 -7.58 0.76 -11.09
CA LYS A 50 -6.42 0.61 -11.98
C LYS A 50 -5.84 1.99 -12.31
N GLY A 51 -4.56 2.16 -12.02
CA GLY A 51 -3.83 3.40 -12.25
C GLY A 51 -3.77 4.35 -11.06
N ASP A 52 -4.42 4.04 -9.94
CA ASP A 52 -4.24 4.78 -8.70
C ASP A 52 -2.78 4.71 -8.26
N LYS A 53 -2.18 5.87 -7.97
CA LYS A 53 -0.77 5.96 -7.61
C LYS A 53 -0.58 6.05 -6.11
N MET A 54 0.21 5.14 -5.59
CA MET A 54 0.63 5.11 -4.19
C MET A 54 2.16 5.12 -4.12
N THR A 55 2.70 5.54 -2.99
CA THR A 55 4.14 5.40 -2.71
C THR A 55 4.34 4.16 -1.86
N LEU A 56 5.20 3.27 -2.33
CA LEU A 56 5.66 2.08 -1.60
C LEU A 56 6.99 2.38 -0.91
N CYS A 57 7.14 1.87 0.30
CA CYS A 57 8.39 1.85 1.04
C CYS A 57 8.69 0.40 1.44
N VAL A 58 9.82 -0.12 0.96
CA VAL A 58 10.28 -1.49 1.25
C VAL A 58 11.51 -1.40 2.14
N THR A 59 11.41 -2.00 3.31
CA THR A 59 12.48 -2.03 4.33
C THR A 59 12.91 -3.45 4.62
N GLY A 60 14.12 -3.63 5.15
CA GLY A 60 14.71 -4.93 5.45
C GLY A 60 16.06 -5.14 4.74
N GLY A 61 16.36 -4.35 3.71
CA GLY A 61 17.68 -4.28 3.08
C GLY A 61 18.61 -3.29 3.78
N ALA A 62 19.75 -2.99 3.15
CA ALA A 62 20.76 -2.05 3.67
C ALA A 62 20.22 -0.61 3.80
N ALA A 63 19.24 -0.25 2.98
CA ALA A 63 18.52 1.02 3.04
C ALA A 63 17.07 0.81 2.60
N PRO A 64 16.12 1.66 3.06
CA PRO A 64 14.76 1.66 2.56
C PRO A 64 14.74 1.97 1.06
N VAL A 65 13.91 1.26 0.31
CA VAL A 65 13.62 1.55 -1.10
C VAL A 65 12.24 2.17 -1.20
N VAL A 66 12.17 3.37 -1.74
CA VAL A 66 10.94 4.12 -1.93
C VAL A 66 10.67 4.24 -3.42
N THR A 67 9.48 3.87 -3.84
CA THR A 67 9.07 3.95 -5.24
C THR A 67 7.59 4.27 -5.37
N ASP A 68 7.23 5.01 -6.40
CA ASP A 68 5.83 5.17 -6.77
C ASP A 68 5.35 3.93 -7.52
N TYR A 69 4.12 3.56 -7.29
CA TYR A 69 3.48 2.40 -7.89
C TYR A 69 2.08 2.74 -8.38
N ALA A 70 1.82 2.49 -9.64
CA ALA A 70 0.48 2.61 -10.21
C ALA A 70 -0.23 1.25 -10.13
N TYR A 71 -1.29 1.19 -9.34
CA TYR A 71 -2.04 -0.04 -9.05
C TYR A 71 -2.53 -0.70 -10.35
N GLU A 72 -2.29 -2.00 -10.48
CA GLU A 72 -2.62 -2.82 -11.66
C GLU A 72 -2.04 -2.36 -13.01
N LEU A 73 -1.16 -1.36 -13.02
CA LEU A 73 -0.45 -0.90 -14.22
C LEU A 73 1.03 -1.21 -14.17
N ASP A 74 1.65 -0.97 -13.02
CA ASP A 74 3.08 -1.17 -12.86
C ASP A 74 3.39 -2.63 -12.50
N PHE A 75 4.58 -3.07 -12.87
CA PHE A 75 5.12 -4.36 -12.53
C PHE A 75 6.34 -4.16 -11.64
N LEU A 76 6.32 -4.81 -10.49
CA LEU A 76 7.45 -4.84 -9.57
C LEU A 76 8.15 -6.20 -9.64
N GLN A 77 9.46 -6.17 -9.55
CA GLN A 77 10.30 -7.37 -9.51
C GLN A 77 11.28 -7.29 -8.35
N TRP A 78 11.63 -8.43 -7.78
CA TRP A 78 12.57 -8.48 -6.66
C TRP A 78 13.92 -7.80 -6.96
N PRO A 79 14.51 -7.93 -8.17
CA PRO A 79 15.74 -7.23 -8.51
C PRO A 79 15.64 -5.70 -8.46
N ASP A 80 14.45 -5.12 -8.60
CA ASP A 80 14.26 -3.66 -8.59
C ASP A 80 14.59 -3.04 -7.22
N PHE A 81 14.56 -3.86 -6.15
CA PHE A 81 14.85 -3.40 -4.80
C PHE A 81 16.33 -3.46 -4.41
N GLY A 82 17.19 -4.03 -5.25
CA GLY A 82 18.64 -4.08 -5.01
C GLY A 82 19.01 -4.76 -3.68
N LEU A 83 18.25 -5.78 -3.28
CA LEU A 83 18.47 -6.51 -2.05
C LEU A 83 19.71 -7.41 -2.17
N SER A 84 20.50 -7.53 -1.09
CA SER A 84 21.58 -8.50 -1.04
C SER A 84 21.03 -9.92 -0.84
N GLU A 85 21.81 -10.93 -1.24
CA GLU A 85 21.44 -12.35 -1.10
C GLU A 85 21.21 -12.79 0.34
N GLU A 86 21.71 -12.03 1.30
CA GLU A 86 21.52 -12.30 2.73
C GLU A 86 20.14 -11.88 3.26
N VAL A 87 19.41 -11.03 2.51
CA VAL A 87 18.09 -10.55 2.92
C VAL A 87 17.04 -11.60 2.56
N SER A 88 16.53 -12.26 3.56
CA SER A 88 15.48 -13.29 3.39
C SER A 88 14.07 -12.73 3.52
N GLN A 89 13.88 -11.58 4.18
CA GLN A 89 12.56 -11.01 4.44
C GLN A 89 12.61 -9.48 4.37
N VAL A 90 11.57 -8.89 3.82
CA VAL A 90 11.36 -7.44 3.75
C VAL A 90 9.97 -7.07 4.25
N THR A 91 9.81 -5.80 4.60
CA THR A 91 8.54 -5.25 5.04
C THR A 91 8.06 -4.21 4.03
N PHE A 92 6.84 -4.41 3.53
CA PHE A 92 6.16 -3.46 2.65
C PHE A 92 5.28 -2.51 3.46
N SER A 93 5.39 -1.23 3.18
CA SER A 93 4.48 -0.18 3.67
C SER A 93 4.08 0.68 2.49
N ALA A 94 2.95 1.35 2.58
CA ALA A 94 2.49 2.22 1.50
C ALA A 94 1.68 3.39 2.03
N CYS A 95 1.63 4.48 1.25
CA CYS A 95 0.73 5.59 1.48
C CYS A 95 0.05 6.04 0.19
N TYR A 96 -1.17 6.55 0.32
CA TYR A 96 -1.97 7.11 -0.76
C TYR A 96 -2.66 8.40 -0.29
N PRO A 97 -2.64 9.46 -1.09
CA PRO A 97 -1.95 9.62 -2.37
C PRO A 97 -0.42 9.61 -2.22
N THR A 98 0.29 9.55 -3.35
CA THR A 98 1.76 9.54 -3.37
C THR A 98 2.35 10.67 -2.53
N GLN A 99 3.39 10.35 -1.77
CA GLN A 99 4.11 11.27 -0.91
C GLN A 99 5.61 11.24 -1.22
N LYS A 100 6.26 12.39 -0.99
CA LYS A 100 7.71 12.44 -0.99
C LYS A 100 8.23 11.91 0.35
N VAL A 101 8.53 10.63 0.38
CA VAL A 101 9.06 9.97 1.58
C VAL A 101 10.56 10.24 1.69
N GLU A 102 11.02 10.71 2.84
CA GLU A 102 12.42 10.94 3.14
C GLU A 102 13.15 9.61 3.43
N LYS A 103 14.49 9.65 3.50
CA LYS A 103 15.29 8.42 3.69
C LYS A 103 15.06 7.69 5.00
N ASP A 104 14.51 8.36 5.99
CA ASP A 104 14.15 7.79 7.30
C ASP A 104 12.72 7.22 7.33
N GLY A 105 12.01 7.26 6.19
CA GLY A 105 10.63 6.76 6.07
C GLY A 105 9.57 7.78 6.46
N THR A 106 9.95 9.01 6.82
CA THR A 106 9.01 10.07 7.18
C THR A 106 8.59 10.90 5.97
N PHE A 107 7.45 11.56 6.06
CA PHE A 107 6.97 12.54 5.08
C PHE A 107 6.03 13.55 5.74
N GLU A 108 5.92 14.72 5.11
CA GLU A 108 4.98 15.75 5.54
C GLU A 108 3.70 15.68 4.70
N PHE A 109 2.56 15.54 5.35
CA PHE A 109 1.25 15.53 4.71
C PHE A 109 0.48 16.81 4.99
N ASN A 110 -0.03 17.44 3.93
CA ASN A 110 -0.88 18.62 4.02
C ASN A 110 -2.27 18.31 3.48
N SER A 111 -3.21 18.09 4.38
CA SER A 111 -4.60 17.73 4.05
C SER A 111 -5.32 18.80 3.18
N PHE A 112 -4.94 20.06 3.27
CA PHE A 112 -5.52 21.13 2.44
C PHE A 112 -5.06 21.11 0.99
N LYS A 113 -3.94 20.44 0.70
CA LYS A 113 -3.37 20.29 -0.65
C LYS A 113 -3.61 18.93 -1.25
N ALA A 114 -4.01 17.96 -0.44
CA ALA A 114 -4.25 16.60 -0.91
C ALA A 114 -5.57 16.49 -1.67
N PRO A 115 -5.64 15.69 -2.73
CA PRO A 115 -6.91 15.30 -3.33
C PRO A 115 -7.80 14.70 -2.23
N TYR A 116 -9.01 15.19 -2.11
CA TYR A 116 -9.99 14.75 -1.10
C TYR A 116 -9.59 14.98 0.37
N GLY A 117 -8.45 15.62 0.66
CA GLY A 117 -8.00 15.91 2.01
C GLY A 117 -7.73 14.70 2.91
N ASP A 118 -7.55 13.52 2.33
CA ASP A 118 -7.39 12.25 3.04
C ASP A 118 -6.03 11.62 2.81
N LEU A 119 -5.58 10.85 3.78
CA LEU A 119 -4.35 10.08 3.76
C LEU A 119 -4.64 8.65 4.18
N LEU A 120 -4.33 7.72 3.30
CA LEU A 120 -4.40 6.29 3.58
C LEU A 120 -2.98 5.74 3.80
N ILE A 121 -2.81 4.93 4.82
CA ILE A 121 -1.54 4.27 5.14
C ILE A 121 -1.79 2.77 5.23
N ALA A 122 -0.98 1.98 4.54
CA ALA A 122 -0.99 0.54 4.67
C ALA A 122 -0.13 0.12 5.87
N THR A 123 -0.63 -0.85 6.64
CA THR A 123 0.15 -1.52 7.65
C THR A 123 1.31 -2.28 7.01
N ALA A 124 2.47 -2.19 7.62
CA ALA A 124 3.65 -2.91 7.18
C ALA A 124 3.38 -4.42 7.12
N GLN A 125 3.79 -5.04 6.03
CA GLN A 125 3.66 -6.48 5.78
C GLN A 125 5.04 -7.10 5.66
N PRO A 126 5.41 -8.07 6.50
CA PRO A 126 6.62 -8.88 6.30
C PRO A 126 6.38 -9.88 5.15
N VAL A 127 7.32 -9.95 4.24
CA VAL A 127 7.26 -10.80 3.04
C VAL A 127 8.60 -11.48 2.81
N GLU A 128 8.60 -12.74 2.48
CA GLU A 128 9.81 -13.47 2.08
C GLU A 128 10.29 -13.02 0.70
N VAL A 129 11.59 -12.74 0.59
CA VAL A 129 12.21 -12.33 -0.67
C VAL A 129 12.16 -13.50 -1.66
N GLY A 130 11.75 -13.19 -2.89
CA GLY A 130 11.62 -14.21 -3.96
C GLY A 130 10.31 -15.00 -3.91
N THR A 131 9.41 -14.71 -2.96
CA THR A 131 8.10 -15.37 -2.95
C THR A 131 7.29 -15.01 -4.21
N SER A 132 6.48 -15.96 -4.66
CA SER A 132 5.44 -15.74 -5.67
C SER A 132 4.09 -15.39 -5.06
N GLU A 133 3.99 -15.31 -3.74
CA GLU A 133 2.77 -14.96 -3.06
C GLU A 133 2.41 -13.48 -3.28
N THR A 134 1.12 -13.20 -3.19
CA THR A 134 0.63 -11.83 -3.34
C THR A 134 0.88 -11.03 -2.07
N VAL A 135 1.48 -9.85 -2.20
CA VAL A 135 1.62 -8.89 -1.12
C VAL A 135 0.29 -8.18 -0.90
N ALA A 136 -0.34 -8.44 0.23
CA ALA A 136 -1.59 -7.81 0.61
C ALA A 136 -1.33 -6.53 1.41
N LEU A 137 -1.74 -5.38 0.88
CA LEU A 137 -1.67 -4.08 1.54
C LEU A 137 -3.07 -3.66 1.98
N THR A 138 -3.27 -3.60 3.30
CA THR A 138 -4.53 -3.11 3.87
C THR A 138 -4.33 -1.68 4.34
N PHE A 139 -4.96 -0.76 3.65
CA PHE A 139 -4.89 0.67 3.95
C PHE A 139 -5.92 1.06 5.00
N CYS A 140 -5.50 1.93 5.91
CA CYS A 140 -6.35 2.57 6.89
C CYS A 140 -6.31 4.08 6.72
N HIS A 141 -7.41 4.76 7.03
CA HIS A 141 -7.42 6.23 7.09
C HIS A 141 -6.52 6.69 8.24
N ALA A 142 -5.52 7.51 7.92
CA ALA A 142 -4.62 8.11 8.91
C ALA A 142 -5.24 9.35 9.57
N LEU A 143 -6.28 9.92 8.97
CA LEU A 143 -6.96 11.10 9.45
C LEU A 143 -8.38 10.76 9.91
N HIS A 144 -8.89 11.57 10.83
CA HIS A 144 -10.28 11.53 11.26
C HIS A 144 -11.08 12.60 10.54
N ARG A 145 -12.23 12.22 10.00
CA ARG A 145 -13.19 13.16 9.43
C ARG A 145 -14.18 13.59 10.52
N LEU A 146 -14.31 14.89 10.73
CA LEU A 146 -15.33 15.47 11.59
C LEU A 146 -16.43 16.06 10.72
N ASN A 147 -17.64 15.52 10.83
CA ASN A 147 -18.84 16.09 10.24
C ASN A 147 -19.60 16.86 11.32
N LEU A 148 -19.93 18.11 11.01
CA LEU A 148 -20.67 18.98 11.90
C LEU A 148 -21.97 19.34 11.22
N GLU A 149 -23.07 19.12 11.91
CA GLU A 149 -24.39 19.55 11.50
C GLU A 149 -24.87 20.60 12.48
N PHE A 150 -25.18 21.80 11.97
CA PHE A 150 -25.74 22.88 12.74
C PHE A 150 -27.26 22.89 12.51
N VAL A 151 -28.03 22.77 13.56
CA VAL A 151 -29.48 22.86 13.52
C VAL A 151 -29.95 24.09 14.27
N PRO A 152 -30.90 24.88 13.74
CA PRO A 152 -31.43 26.02 14.45
C PRO A 152 -32.11 25.60 15.75
N GLY A 153 -31.81 26.29 16.83
CA GLY A 153 -32.50 26.12 18.09
C GLY A 153 -33.86 26.82 18.09
N ASN A 154 -34.58 26.71 19.22
CA ASN A 154 -35.89 27.37 19.38
C ASN A 154 -35.77 28.87 19.22
N GLY A 155 -36.51 29.45 18.27
CA GLY A 155 -36.54 30.87 17.97
C GLY A 155 -35.55 31.34 16.91
N TYR A 156 -34.80 30.41 16.32
CA TYR A 156 -33.89 30.67 15.20
C TYR A 156 -34.34 29.90 13.96
N THR A 157 -34.00 30.43 12.80
CA THR A 157 -34.31 29.83 11.49
C THR A 157 -33.03 29.29 10.83
N GLU A 158 -33.18 28.54 9.74
CA GLU A 158 -32.02 28.09 8.94
C GLU A 158 -31.27 29.27 8.34
N GLU A 159 -31.96 30.41 8.09
CA GLU A 159 -31.35 31.62 7.57
C GLU A 159 -30.40 32.28 8.58
N ASP A 160 -30.70 32.16 9.87
CA ASP A 160 -29.83 32.63 10.94
C ASP A 160 -28.52 31.84 11.02
N LEU A 161 -28.53 30.57 10.59
CA LEU A 161 -27.33 29.74 10.54
C LEU A 161 -26.32 30.20 9.49
N THR A 162 -26.77 30.89 8.44
CA THR A 162 -25.88 31.40 7.38
C THR A 162 -24.96 32.53 7.89
N LEU A 163 -25.32 33.14 9.00
CA LEU A 163 -24.57 34.24 9.64
C LEU A 163 -23.60 33.72 10.71
N LEU A 164 -23.62 32.43 11.01
CA LEU A 164 -22.74 31.83 12.01
C LEU A 164 -21.30 31.76 11.53
N SER A 165 -20.39 32.20 12.37
CA SER A 165 -18.97 31.91 12.25
C SER A 165 -18.58 30.90 13.27
N CYS A 166 -18.04 29.76 12.79
CA CYS A 166 -17.55 28.71 13.66
C CYS A 166 -16.06 28.48 13.42
N THR A 167 -15.26 28.57 14.47
CA THR A 167 -13.82 28.32 14.41
C THR A 167 -13.50 27.05 15.15
N PHE A 168 -12.84 26.11 14.46
CA PHE A 168 -12.29 24.91 15.06
C PHE A 168 -10.80 25.03 15.25
N SER A 169 -10.35 24.69 16.44
CA SER A 169 -8.94 24.53 16.71
C SER A 169 -8.67 23.08 17.09
N ALA A 170 -7.86 22.41 16.32
CA ALA A 170 -7.42 21.05 16.59
C ALA A 170 -5.90 20.97 16.56
N LYS A 171 -5.34 20.17 17.45
CA LYS A 171 -3.93 19.80 17.40
C LYS A 171 -3.82 18.56 16.53
N THR A 172 -3.34 18.72 15.32
CA THR A 172 -3.07 17.59 14.41
C THR A 172 -1.59 17.24 14.51
N THR A 173 -1.28 16.17 15.23
CA THR A 173 0.05 15.58 15.22
C THR A 173 -0.13 14.13 14.84
N CYS A 174 0.28 13.76 13.63
CA CYS A 174 0.52 12.36 13.27
C CYS A 174 1.98 12.07 13.62
N VAL A 175 2.18 11.08 14.46
CA VAL A 175 3.48 10.48 14.76
C VAL A 175 3.52 9.12 14.13
#